data_31e3c2e8bdff07f8c63d3e17b5256bd1
#
_entry.id   31e3c2e8bdff07f8c63d3e17b5256bd1
#
_cell.length_a   1.000
_cell.length_b   1.000
_cell.length_c   1.000
_cell.angle_alpha   90.00
_cell.angle_beta   90.00
_cell.angle_gamma   90.00
#
_symmetry.space_group_name_H-M   'P 1'
#
loop_
_entity.id
_entity.type
_entity.pdbx_description
1 polymer ?
#
loop_
_entity_poly.entity_id
_entity_poly.type
_entity_poly.pdbx_seq_one_letter_code
_entity_poly.pdbx_strand_id
1 'polypeptide(L)'
;MSKRITRRELLRVAVAAPLISSLPGSTFTQKPARLQVETARSAVIATDQSTDISSLNVLRNWKGPLCQSRLINRGPNKLKIKEVVLFDLPLDLPATTRLYGEGFQMLTQTGGTLGEPADLGNYTDAKHYKIPAPEGSRALYGMMLLSPPDAPSHMLAFTSCRRFIGKFYLKSGGVQVVVDTENRELAPGESWELEEFTYQTGDREQLLDALARRLTRNHPTLPFAKPPTGWCSWYCFGPRVTAQQVLDNLDFIARNVPGLKYIQIDDGYQPAMGDWLETGAAFGGNVQGVLKEIKKRGFEPAIWIAPFIAEEKSHVFQQHPEWFVMDENGKPLRSDTVTFGGWRRGPWYVLDGTHPEVQKHFIDVLTTMRREWGVTYFKLDANFWGAIHGGRFHDKRATRIEAYRRGMQAILNGAGNGFVLGCNHPIWPSLGLIHGSRSSNDIKRSWDRFETTARQNLSRNWQNGRLWWNDPDAIVLTGDLSEEEFRFHATSVYATGGMLLSGDDLTKISSDRLEMLRKLQPPTATAARFDDDSLRVGRVNLGEHEIVCVFNFQEAPQTLSFKLNRKSTVTDFWSGQSLGVHSGVFEVNDMPKRFARILICA
;
A
#
# COMPACT_ATOMS: atom_id res chain seq x y z
N MET A 1 -14.57 -47.66 -35.82
CA MET A 1 -15.41 -48.56 -34.98
C MET A 1 -14.96 -48.38 -33.51
N SER A 2 -15.69 -47.57 -32.77
CA SER A 2 -15.42 -47.25 -31.39
C SER A 2 -16.23 -48.16 -30.47
N LYS A 3 -15.58 -48.97 -29.64
CA LYS A 3 -16.25 -49.78 -28.62
C LYS A 3 -16.51 -48.94 -27.39
N ARG A 4 -17.79 -48.69 -27.10
CA ARG A 4 -18.28 -48.14 -25.81
C ARG A 4 -18.17 -49.21 -24.74
N ILE A 5 -17.45 -48.93 -23.66
CA ILE A 5 -17.43 -49.74 -22.42
C ILE A 5 -18.64 -49.34 -21.59
N THR A 6 -19.46 -50.32 -21.17
CA THR A 6 -20.69 -50.12 -20.44
C THR A 6 -20.46 -50.18 -18.92
N ARG A 7 -21.34 -49.51 -18.19
CA ARG A 7 -21.35 -49.27 -16.73
C ARG A 7 -21.38 -50.54 -15.86
N ARG A 8 -21.33 -51.73 -16.47
CA ARG A 8 -21.43 -53.03 -15.77
C ARG A 8 -20.10 -53.76 -15.54
N GLU A 9 -18.99 -53.28 -16.08
CA GLU A 9 -17.66 -53.89 -15.93
C GLU A 9 -16.81 -53.29 -14.80
N LEU A 10 -17.31 -52.28 -14.09
CA LEU A 10 -16.63 -51.60 -12.97
C LEU A 10 -17.02 -52.10 -11.58
N LEU A 11 -17.74 -53.20 -11.47
CA LEU A 11 -18.27 -53.71 -10.18
C LEU A 11 -17.85 -55.16 -9.90
N ARG A 12 -16.58 -55.53 -10.12
CA ARG A 12 -16.05 -56.82 -9.58
C ARG A 12 -14.56 -56.69 -9.30
N VAL A 13 -14.17 -55.98 -8.23
CA VAL A 13 -13.00 -56.33 -7.41
C VAL A 13 -13.26 -55.73 -6.02
N ALA A 14 -13.86 -56.52 -5.16
CA ALA A 14 -13.85 -56.31 -3.73
C ALA A 14 -13.41 -57.61 -3.08
N VAL A 15 -12.66 -57.47 -2.00
CA VAL A 15 -12.25 -58.49 -1.01
C VAL A 15 -10.84 -59.04 -1.20
N ALA A 16 -9.93 -58.42 -0.45
CA ALA A 16 -9.00 -59.07 0.49
C ALA A 16 -8.22 -57.97 1.25
N ALA A 17 -8.63 -57.71 2.49
CA ALA A 17 -7.83 -56.93 3.44
C ALA A 17 -6.85 -57.88 4.16
N PRO A 18 -5.54 -57.55 4.22
CA PRO A 18 -4.68 -58.11 5.24
C PRO A 18 -4.66 -57.16 6.44
N LEU A 19 -4.92 -57.74 7.62
CA LEU A 19 -4.61 -57.17 8.92
C LEU A 19 -3.12 -56.80 8.96
N ILE A 20 -2.80 -55.52 8.99
CA ILE A 20 -1.45 -55.02 9.30
C ILE A 20 -1.49 -54.52 10.75
N SER A 21 -0.69 -55.18 11.57
CA SER A 21 -0.35 -54.83 12.94
C SER A 21 0.12 -53.37 13.06
N SER A 22 -0.44 -52.68 14.04
CA SER A 22 0.02 -51.34 14.47
C SER A 22 1.48 -51.37 14.93
N LEU A 23 2.37 -50.82 14.12
CA LEU A 23 3.67 -50.32 14.57
C LEU A 23 3.49 -48.89 15.13
N PRO A 24 4.14 -48.53 16.25
CA PRO A 24 4.06 -47.19 16.80
C PRO A 24 4.64 -46.22 15.79
N GLY A 25 3.82 -45.29 15.31
CA GLY A 25 4.25 -44.22 14.42
C GLY A 25 5.29 -43.36 15.13
N SER A 26 6.51 -43.40 14.65
CA SER A 26 7.49 -42.38 14.94
C SER A 26 6.99 -41.05 14.33
N THR A 27 6.43 -40.19 15.15
CA THR A 27 6.22 -38.80 14.82
C THR A 27 7.60 -38.18 14.64
N PHE A 28 8.11 -38.17 13.40
CA PHE A 28 9.18 -37.28 13.01
C PHE A 28 8.61 -35.86 13.09
N THR A 29 8.75 -35.22 14.25
CA THR A 29 8.69 -33.77 14.35
C THR A 29 9.92 -33.22 13.62
N GLN A 30 9.83 -33.04 12.31
CA GLN A 30 10.78 -32.20 11.61
C GLN A 30 10.73 -30.83 12.30
N LYS A 31 11.85 -30.45 12.92
CA LYS A 31 12.01 -29.05 13.35
C LYS A 31 11.68 -28.17 12.14
N PRO A 32 10.79 -27.17 12.28
CA PRO A 32 10.45 -26.28 11.17
C PRO A 32 11.75 -25.75 10.57
N ALA A 33 11.89 -25.88 9.25
CA ALA A 33 13.08 -25.47 8.52
C ALA A 33 13.29 -23.97 8.71
N ARG A 34 14.26 -23.59 9.53
CA ARG A 34 14.66 -22.18 9.72
C ARG A 34 15.63 -21.80 8.62
N LEU A 35 15.36 -20.70 7.89
CA LEU A 35 16.29 -20.19 6.90
C LEU A 35 17.63 -19.83 7.57
N GLN A 36 18.74 -20.18 6.93
CA GLN A 36 20.08 -19.98 7.47
C GLN A 36 20.59 -18.55 7.18
N VAL A 37 19.84 -17.52 7.64
CA VAL A 37 20.10 -16.11 7.31
C VAL A 37 21.43 -15.61 7.89
N GLU A 38 21.76 -16.00 9.12
CA GLU A 38 22.96 -15.51 9.82
C GLU A 38 24.26 -15.94 9.14
N THR A 39 24.26 -17.13 8.53
CA THR A 39 25.43 -17.73 7.85
C THR A 39 25.45 -17.52 6.34
N ALA A 40 24.41 -16.91 5.78
CA ALA A 40 24.29 -16.65 4.35
C ALA A 40 25.45 -15.78 3.83
N ARG A 41 25.82 -15.99 2.57
CA ARG A 41 26.86 -15.20 1.91
C ARG A 41 26.42 -13.76 1.70
N SER A 42 27.37 -12.83 1.77
CA SER A 42 27.18 -11.44 1.35
C SER A 42 28.07 -11.12 0.16
N ALA A 43 27.67 -10.12 -0.64
CA ALA A 43 28.44 -9.65 -1.78
C ALA A 43 28.23 -8.14 -1.96
N VAL A 44 29.19 -7.49 -2.62
CA VAL A 44 29.07 -6.11 -3.08
C VAL A 44 29.06 -6.12 -4.60
N ILE A 45 28.19 -5.34 -5.20
CA ILE A 45 28.10 -5.18 -6.65
C ILE A 45 28.51 -3.75 -6.98
N ALA A 46 29.68 -3.61 -7.62
CA ALA A 46 30.14 -2.32 -8.13
C ALA A 46 29.37 -1.94 -9.42
N THR A 47 29.35 -0.65 -9.74
CA THR A 47 28.74 -0.15 -10.99
C THR A 47 29.46 -0.71 -12.22
N ASP A 48 30.80 -0.73 -12.16
CA ASP A 48 31.65 -1.36 -13.16
C ASP A 48 32.12 -2.72 -12.63
N GLN A 49 31.76 -3.79 -13.33
CA GLN A 49 32.09 -5.17 -12.96
C GLN A 49 33.59 -5.46 -12.98
N SER A 50 34.39 -4.66 -13.71
CA SER A 50 35.86 -4.77 -13.73
C SER A 50 36.52 -4.16 -12.48
N THR A 51 35.77 -3.45 -11.64
CA THR A 51 36.29 -2.79 -10.43
C THR A 51 36.72 -3.82 -9.38
N ASP A 52 37.96 -3.72 -8.89
CA ASP A 52 38.43 -4.52 -7.75
C ASP A 52 37.69 -4.06 -6.47
N ILE A 53 36.90 -4.96 -5.92
CA ILE A 53 36.11 -4.77 -4.69
C ILE A 53 36.68 -5.52 -3.49
N SER A 54 37.86 -6.11 -3.60
CA SER A 54 38.51 -6.92 -2.54
C SER A 54 38.76 -6.13 -1.25
N SER A 55 38.84 -4.79 -1.36
CA SER A 55 39.02 -3.89 -0.21
C SER A 55 37.71 -3.52 0.50
N LEU A 56 36.54 -3.95 -0.02
CA LEU A 56 35.25 -3.69 0.59
C LEU A 56 34.88 -4.75 1.63
N ASN A 57 34.43 -4.30 2.79
CA ASN A 57 33.99 -5.18 3.87
C ASN A 57 32.53 -4.92 4.23
N VAL A 58 31.69 -5.96 4.16
CA VAL A 58 30.32 -5.95 4.67
C VAL A 58 30.34 -6.55 6.08
N LEU A 59 30.09 -5.72 7.08
CA LEU A 59 29.95 -6.16 8.46
C LEU A 59 28.47 -6.32 8.79
N ARG A 60 28.09 -7.44 9.44
CA ARG A 60 26.74 -7.75 9.88
C ARG A 60 26.75 -8.05 11.37
N ASN A 61 26.02 -7.28 12.15
CA ASN A 61 25.95 -7.41 13.60
C ASN A 61 24.51 -7.75 14.01
N TRP A 62 24.33 -8.97 14.49
CA TRP A 62 23.05 -9.46 14.95
C TRP A 62 22.84 -9.18 16.44
N LYS A 63 21.65 -8.64 16.78
CA LYS A 63 21.15 -8.50 18.15
C LYS A 63 19.75 -9.10 18.23
N GLY A 64 19.66 -10.35 18.64
CA GLY A 64 18.43 -11.13 18.53
C GLY A 64 17.99 -11.24 17.06
N PRO A 65 16.76 -10.90 16.71
CA PRO A 65 16.28 -11.01 15.33
C PRO A 65 16.70 -9.84 14.42
N LEU A 66 17.42 -8.85 14.93
CA LEU A 66 17.80 -7.63 14.20
C LEU A 66 19.24 -7.68 13.73
N CYS A 67 19.47 -7.33 12.48
CA CYS A 67 20.79 -7.18 11.89
C CYS A 67 21.05 -5.73 11.51
N GLN A 68 22.11 -5.14 12.07
CA GLN A 68 22.69 -3.89 11.63
C GLN A 68 23.89 -4.18 10.76
N SER A 69 23.93 -3.61 9.56
CA SER A 69 24.98 -3.85 8.59
C SER A 69 25.70 -2.57 8.23
N ARG A 70 27.00 -2.70 7.94
CA ARG A 70 27.88 -1.60 7.52
C ARG A 70 28.72 -2.03 6.34
N LEU A 71 28.85 -1.15 5.34
CA LEU A 71 29.81 -1.29 4.26
C LEU A 71 31.00 -0.37 4.52
N ILE A 72 32.23 -0.87 4.42
CA ILE A 72 33.47 -0.12 4.68
C ILE A 72 34.39 -0.27 3.46
N ASN A 73 34.92 0.85 2.97
CA ASN A 73 35.99 0.87 1.97
C ASN A 73 37.34 0.99 2.70
N ARG A 74 38.14 -0.09 2.73
CA ARG A 74 39.48 -0.10 3.30
C ARG A 74 40.59 0.14 2.27
N GLY A 75 40.20 0.30 1.00
CA GLY A 75 41.15 0.53 -0.10
C GLY A 75 41.49 2.01 -0.31
N PRO A 76 42.48 2.26 -1.18
CA PRO A 76 42.91 3.62 -1.49
C PRO A 76 42.04 4.35 -2.52
N ASN A 77 41.12 3.64 -3.21
CA ASN A 77 40.36 4.17 -4.31
C ASN A 77 38.90 4.46 -3.93
N LYS A 78 38.31 5.48 -4.56
CA LYS A 78 36.86 5.68 -4.55
C LYS A 78 36.18 4.59 -5.38
N LEU A 79 35.09 4.03 -4.88
CA LEU A 79 34.36 2.95 -5.53
C LEU A 79 32.89 3.34 -5.68
N LYS A 80 32.33 3.16 -6.89
CA LYS A 80 30.89 3.32 -7.15
C LYS A 80 30.19 1.99 -6.87
N ILE A 81 29.30 1.99 -5.88
CA ILE A 81 28.61 0.80 -5.42
C ILE A 81 27.17 0.84 -5.92
N LYS A 82 26.79 -0.17 -6.69
CA LYS A 82 25.44 -0.33 -7.19
C LYS A 82 24.50 -0.91 -6.13
N GLU A 83 24.92 -2.03 -5.53
CA GLU A 83 24.11 -2.78 -4.58
C GLU A 83 24.98 -3.51 -3.57
N VAL A 84 24.45 -3.74 -2.38
CA VAL A 84 25.02 -4.64 -1.37
C VAL A 84 24.07 -5.79 -1.13
N VAL A 85 24.43 -6.99 -1.53
CA VAL A 85 23.73 -8.22 -1.18
C VAL A 85 24.09 -8.55 0.27
N LEU A 86 23.16 -8.35 1.19
CA LEU A 86 23.36 -8.68 2.61
C LEU A 86 23.31 -10.19 2.84
N PHE A 87 22.36 -10.86 2.19
CA PHE A 87 22.14 -12.29 2.33
C PHE A 87 21.74 -12.90 1.00
N ASP A 88 22.40 -13.96 0.59
CA ASP A 88 22.03 -14.83 -0.52
C ASP A 88 21.54 -16.16 0.04
N LEU A 89 20.22 -16.38 -0.03
CA LEU A 89 19.52 -17.42 0.71
C LEU A 89 18.91 -18.45 -0.24
N PRO A 90 19.24 -19.72 -0.13
CA PRO A 90 18.40 -20.77 -0.71
C PRO A 90 17.06 -20.84 0.03
N LEU A 91 15.98 -21.06 -0.71
CA LEU A 91 14.64 -21.27 -0.16
C LEU A 91 14.25 -22.74 -0.36
N ASP A 92 14.49 -23.54 0.68
CA ASP A 92 14.03 -24.93 0.74
C ASP A 92 12.65 -24.97 1.42
N LEU A 93 11.64 -24.40 0.73
CA LEU A 93 10.26 -24.33 1.16
C LEU A 93 9.34 -24.88 0.06
N PRO A 94 8.19 -25.47 0.42
CA PRO A 94 7.22 -25.98 -0.56
C PRO A 94 6.80 -24.91 -1.56
N ALA A 95 6.59 -25.28 -2.81
CA ALA A 95 6.06 -24.36 -3.83
C ALA A 95 4.68 -23.77 -3.47
N THR A 96 3.92 -24.46 -2.62
CA THR A 96 2.62 -24.02 -2.07
C THR A 96 2.76 -22.99 -0.93
N THR A 97 3.99 -22.68 -0.48
CA THR A 97 4.22 -21.64 0.54
C THR A 97 3.62 -20.32 0.09
N ARG A 98 2.71 -19.75 0.88
CA ARG A 98 2.09 -18.46 0.60
C ARG A 98 3.13 -17.36 0.64
N LEU A 99 3.05 -16.47 -0.34
CA LEU A 99 3.94 -15.31 -0.49
C LEU A 99 3.13 -14.02 -0.32
N TYR A 100 3.64 -13.11 0.49
CA TYR A 100 3.18 -11.73 0.54
C TYR A 100 4.39 -10.80 0.56
N GLY A 101 4.34 -9.72 -0.23
CA GLY A 101 5.38 -8.69 -0.25
C GLY A 101 4.91 -7.39 -0.87
N GLU A 102 5.58 -6.29 -0.49
CA GLU A 102 5.30 -4.97 -0.99
C GLU A 102 6.13 -4.62 -2.22
N GLY A 103 5.61 -3.72 -3.06
CA GLY A 103 6.36 -3.06 -4.11
C GLY A 103 7.14 -1.84 -3.59
N PHE A 104 7.90 -1.20 -4.48
CA PHE A 104 8.52 0.08 -4.18
C PHE A 104 7.45 1.15 -3.95
N GLN A 105 6.49 1.23 -4.87
CA GLN A 105 5.36 2.15 -4.78
C GLN A 105 4.05 1.40 -4.44
N MET A 106 3.06 2.11 -3.89
CA MET A 106 1.87 1.54 -3.27
C MET A 106 0.95 0.75 -4.23
N LEU A 107 1.00 1.01 -5.54
CA LEU A 107 0.17 0.28 -6.52
C LEU A 107 0.70 -1.14 -6.82
N THR A 108 1.96 -1.42 -6.46
CA THR A 108 2.58 -2.74 -6.63
C THR A 108 2.50 -3.54 -5.34
N GLN A 109 1.97 -4.75 -5.43
CA GLN A 109 1.86 -5.70 -4.32
C GLN A 109 1.93 -7.12 -4.86
N THR A 110 2.67 -7.98 -4.20
CA THR A 110 2.84 -9.38 -4.59
C THR A 110 2.15 -10.31 -3.60
N GLY A 111 1.41 -11.28 -4.13
CA GLY A 111 0.79 -12.38 -3.40
C GLY A 111 1.02 -13.71 -4.09
N GLY A 112 0.09 -14.66 -3.93
CA GLY A 112 0.19 -15.99 -4.51
C GLY A 112 1.03 -16.96 -3.68
N THR A 113 1.83 -17.79 -4.35
CA THR A 113 2.71 -18.77 -3.70
C THR A 113 4.15 -18.64 -4.21
N LEU A 114 5.10 -19.30 -3.57
CA LEU A 114 6.50 -19.36 -4.06
C LEU A 114 6.58 -19.99 -5.46
N GLY A 115 5.76 -21.01 -5.73
CA GLY A 115 5.71 -21.66 -7.05
C GLY A 115 5.00 -20.82 -8.10
N GLU A 116 4.07 -19.95 -7.68
CA GLU A 116 3.25 -19.12 -8.56
C GLU A 116 3.03 -17.73 -7.93
N PRO A 117 4.06 -16.85 -7.94
CA PRO A 117 3.91 -15.49 -7.47
C PRO A 117 3.00 -14.66 -8.38
N ALA A 118 2.05 -13.94 -7.80
CA ALA A 118 1.06 -13.15 -8.51
C ALA A 118 1.11 -11.66 -8.14
N ASP A 119 0.81 -10.79 -9.12
CA ASP A 119 0.57 -9.37 -8.85
C ASP A 119 -0.86 -9.19 -8.33
N LEU A 120 -1.03 -8.53 -7.18
CA LEU A 120 -2.35 -8.26 -6.59
C LEU A 120 -3.03 -7.02 -7.18
N GLY A 121 -2.35 -6.27 -8.02
CA GLY A 121 -2.85 -5.06 -8.67
C GLY A 121 -2.51 -5.00 -10.15
N ASN A 122 -3.05 -3.99 -10.83
CA ASN A 122 -2.89 -3.81 -12.28
C ASN A 122 -1.61 -3.04 -12.64
N TYR A 123 -0.92 -2.45 -11.67
CA TYR A 123 0.33 -1.71 -11.86
C TYR A 123 1.48 -2.46 -11.20
N THR A 124 2.64 -2.41 -11.83
CA THR A 124 3.86 -3.03 -11.29
C THR A 124 5.05 -2.09 -11.41
N ASP A 125 5.98 -2.21 -10.47
CA ASP A 125 7.22 -1.43 -10.46
C ASP A 125 8.05 -1.65 -11.74
N ALA A 126 8.15 -2.89 -12.20
CA ALA A 126 8.91 -3.22 -13.40
C ALA A 126 8.23 -2.73 -14.68
N LYS A 127 6.93 -3.01 -14.87
CA LYS A 127 6.24 -2.75 -16.14
C LYS A 127 5.89 -1.28 -16.34
N HIS A 128 5.36 -0.62 -15.30
CA HIS A 128 4.86 0.76 -15.40
C HIS A 128 5.89 1.79 -14.96
N TYR A 129 6.60 1.51 -13.89
CA TYR A 129 7.60 2.43 -13.35
C TYR A 129 9.02 2.10 -13.81
N LYS A 130 9.18 1.06 -14.65
CA LYS A 130 10.45 0.65 -15.27
C LYS A 130 11.61 0.57 -14.27
N ILE A 131 11.33 0.22 -12.99
CA ILE A 131 12.38 0.08 -11.99
C ILE A 131 13.20 -1.17 -12.32
N PRO A 132 14.53 -1.06 -12.49
CA PRO A 132 15.34 -2.18 -12.91
C PRO A 132 15.39 -3.31 -11.87
N ALA A 133 15.33 -4.56 -12.36
CA ALA A 133 15.56 -5.77 -11.58
C ALA A 133 16.40 -6.76 -12.41
N PRO A 134 17.15 -7.67 -11.78
CA PRO A 134 17.87 -8.73 -12.49
C PRO A 134 16.89 -9.61 -13.28
N GLU A 135 17.33 -10.05 -14.47
CA GLU A 135 16.55 -10.95 -15.31
C GLU A 135 16.16 -12.22 -14.55
N GLY A 136 14.95 -12.70 -14.77
CA GLY A 136 14.40 -13.89 -14.10
C GLY A 136 14.12 -13.73 -12.62
N SER A 137 14.19 -12.51 -12.08
CA SER A 137 13.84 -12.23 -10.69
C SER A 137 12.55 -11.40 -10.55
N ARG A 138 11.83 -11.62 -9.43
CA ARG A 138 10.78 -10.72 -8.97
C ARG A 138 11.35 -9.83 -7.87
N ALA A 139 11.27 -8.52 -8.04
CA ALA A 139 11.68 -7.57 -7.02
C ALA A 139 10.52 -7.29 -6.04
N LEU A 140 10.79 -7.42 -4.73
CA LEU A 140 9.93 -6.96 -3.65
C LEU A 140 10.71 -5.93 -2.82
N TYR A 141 10.01 -5.06 -2.12
CA TYR A 141 10.63 -3.96 -1.38
C TYR A 141 10.19 -3.94 0.07
N GLY A 142 11.13 -3.63 0.95
CA GLY A 142 10.88 -3.45 2.36
C GLY A 142 10.58 -4.73 3.12
N MET A 143 9.65 -5.56 2.68
CA MET A 143 9.31 -6.82 3.35
C MET A 143 8.94 -7.97 2.41
N MET A 144 9.17 -9.19 2.90
CA MET A 144 8.69 -10.44 2.32
C MET A 144 8.25 -11.38 3.46
N LEU A 145 7.03 -11.89 3.38
CA LEU A 145 6.45 -12.85 4.30
C LEU A 145 6.17 -14.16 3.57
N LEU A 146 6.71 -15.24 4.08
CA LEU A 146 6.53 -16.60 3.55
C LEU A 146 5.79 -17.42 4.60
N SER A 147 4.62 -17.97 4.22
CA SER A 147 3.78 -18.78 5.12
C SER A 147 3.65 -20.19 4.55
N PRO A 148 4.54 -21.13 4.93
CA PRO A 148 4.43 -22.52 4.53
C PRO A 148 3.14 -23.15 5.09
N PRO A 149 2.55 -24.15 4.40
CA PRO A 149 1.49 -24.97 4.99
C PRO A 149 1.99 -25.65 6.26
N ASP A 150 1.16 -25.65 7.31
CA ASP A 150 1.38 -26.39 8.56
C ASP A 150 2.71 -26.09 9.29
N ALA A 151 3.32 -24.91 9.02
CA ALA A 151 4.56 -24.47 9.65
C ALA A 151 4.53 -22.97 9.97
N PRO A 152 5.38 -22.49 10.89
CA PRO A 152 5.50 -21.07 11.19
C PRO A 152 5.88 -20.25 9.96
N SER A 153 5.32 -19.06 9.86
CA SER A 153 5.69 -18.08 8.82
C SER A 153 7.10 -17.54 9.03
N HIS A 154 7.75 -17.10 7.94
CA HIS A 154 9.06 -16.46 7.91
C HIS A 154 8.89 -15.00 7.47
N MET A 155 9.29 -14.07 8.33
CA MET A 155 9.33 -12.64 8.04
C MET A 155 10.77 -12.22 7.75
N LEU A 156 11.01 -11.71 6.56
CA LEU A 156 12.22 -11.01 6.16
C LEU A 156 11.86 -9.57 5.88
N ALA A 157 12.42 -8.60 6.60
CA ALA A 157 12.05 -7.21 6.41
C ALA A 157 13.16 -6.22 6.74
N PHE A 158 13.21 -5.12 6.02
CA PHE A 158 13.97 -3.94 6.41
C PHE A 158 13.11 -3.10 7.35
N THR A 159 13.65 -2.77 8.50
CA THR A 159 12.94 -2.04 9.55
C THR A 159 13.29 -0.55 9.57
N SER A 160 14.14 -0.12 8.65
CA SER A 160 14.43 1.29 8.36
C SER A 160 14.48 1.56 6.87
N CYS A 161 14.32 2.83 6.49
CA CYS A 161 14.49 3.35 5.13
C CYS A 161 14.83 4.84 5.25
N ARG A 162 16.10 5.14 5.54
CA ARG A 162 16.58 6.51 5.78
C ARG A 162 17.35 7.07 4.61
N ARG A 163 18.28 6.29 4.10
CA ARG A 163 19.19 6.64 3.01
C ARG A 163 19.03 5.73 1.80
N PHE A 164 18.86 4.44 2.05
CA PHE A 164 18.82 3.42 1.01
C PHE A 164 17.47 2.70 1.03
N ILE A 165 17.16 2.01 -0.07
CA ILE A 165 16.02 1.10 -0.11
C ILE A 165 16.49 -0.35 0.00
N GLY A 166 15.88 -1.07 0.93
CA GLY A 166 16.02 -2.52 1.03
C GLY A 166 15.05 -3.24 0.10
N LYS A 167 15.54 -4.23 -0.61
CA LYS A 167 14.76 -5.02 -1.57
C LYS A 167 15.13 -6.49 -1.56
N PHE A 168 14.29 -7.31 -2.15
CA PHE A 168 14.45 -8.74 -2.29
C PHE A 168 14.38 -9.10 -3.76
N TYR A 169 15.35 -9.87 -4.25
CA TYR A 169 15.26 -10.50 -5.56
C TYR A 169 14.89 -11.97 -5.38
N LEU A 170 13.58 -12.26 -5.52
CA LEU A 170 13.08 -13.62 -5.49
C LEU A 170 13.35 -14.28 -6.86
N LYS A 171 14.07 -15.40 -6.82
CA LYS A 171 14.45 -16.22 -7.97
C LYS A 171 13.99 -17.66 -7.77
N SER A 172 14.06 -18.47 -8.80
CA SER A 172 13.85 -19.93 -8.65
C SER A 172 14.82 -20.48 -7.61
N GLY A 173 14.28 -21.08 -6.53
CA GLY A 173 15.07 -21.74 -5.47
C GLY A 173 15.76 -20.82 -4.48
N GLY A 174 15.60 -19.49 -4.55
CA GLY A 174 16.29 -18.61 -3.60
C GLY A 174 15.83 -17.16 -3.58
N VAL A 175 16.37 -16.41 -2.62
CA VAL A 175 16.15 -14.97 -2.50
C VAL A 175 17.44 -14.25 -2.10
N GLN A 176 17.70 -13.13 -2.75
CA GLN A 176 18.75 -12.20 -2.35
C GLN A 176 18.14 -11.03 -1.61
N VAL A 177 18.65 -10.76 -0.40
CA VAL A 177 18.31 -9.59 0.41
C VAL A 177 19.33 -8.50 0.11
N VAL A 178 18.88 -7.39 -0.46
CA VAL A 178 19.74 -6.40 -1.11
C VAL A 178 19.45 -4.99 -0.58
N VAL A 179 20.50 -4.20 -0.40
CA VAL A 179 20.41 -2.74 -0.21
C VAL A 179 20.86 -2.06 -1.51
N ASP A 180 19.97 -1.25 -2.10
CA ASP A 180 20.25 -0.47 -3.31
C ASP A 180 21.00 0.80 -2.93
N THR A 181 22.26 0.91 -3.35
CA THR A 181 23.11 2.07 -3.06
C THR A 181 23.21 3.05 -4.22
N GLU A 182 22.46 2.79 -5.30
CA GLU A 182 22.21 3.72 -6.41
C GLU A 182 23.48 4.26 -7.08
N ASN A 183 24.49 3.43 -7.23
CA ASN A 183 25.79 3.82 -7.80
C ASN A 183 26.47 4.97 -7.05
N ARG A 184 26.21 5.14 -5.75
CA ARG A 184 26.89 6.18 -4.93
C ARG A 184 28.36 5.85 -4.76
N GLU A 185 29.19 6.90 -4.63
CA GLU A 185 30.63 6.79 -4.40
C GLU A 185 30.93 6.59 -2.91
N LEU A 186 31.68 5.54 -2.59
CA LEU A 186 32.24 5.29 -1.28
C LEU A 186 33.74 5.61 -1.30
N ALA A 187 34.16 6.67 -0.59
CA ALA A 187 35.52 7.15 -0.57
C ALA A 187 36.46 6.22 0.22
N PRO A 188 37.79 6.34 0.04
CA PRO A 188 38.78 5.65 0.89
C PRO A 188 38.56 5.93 2.38
N GLY A 189 38.50 4.87 3.19
CA GLY A 189 38.26 4.95 4.63
C GLY A 189 36.81 5.28 5.03
N GLU A 190 35.92 5.62 4.08
CA GLU A 190 34.52 5.91 4.36
C GLU A 190 33.75 4.60 4.68
N SER A 191 32.73 4.75 5.51
CA SER A 191 31.78 3.65 5.78
C SER A 191 30.34 4.13 5.70
N TRP A 192 29.44 3.26 5.22
CA TRP A 192 28.00 3.49 5.23
C TRP A 192 27.30 2.57 6.20
N GLU A 193 26.52 3.16 7.11
CA GLU A 193 25.49 2.40 7.81
C GLU A 193 24.41 2.05 6.81
N LEU A 194 24.09 0.76 6.70
CA LEU A 194 23.03 0.26 5.84
C LEU A 194 21.72 0.15 6.63
N GLU A 195 20.62 -0.05 5.92
CA GLU A 195 19.31 -0.15 6.55
C GLU A 195 19.21 -1.37 7.47
N GLU A 196 18.56 -1.19 8.61
CA GLU A 196 18.36 -2.27 9.58
C GLU A 196 17.43 -3.35 9.01
N PHE A 197 17.82 -4.60 9.19
CA PHE A 197 17.10 -5.77 8.70
C PHE A 197 16.64 -6.65 9.87
N THR A 198 15.53 -7.38 9.68
CA THR A 198 15.05 -8.39 10.63
C THR A 198 14.70 -9.70 9.92
N TYR A 199 14.99 -10.81 10.60
CA TYR A 199 14.48 -12.13 10.27
C TYR A 199 13.85 -12.75 11.51
N GLN A 200 12.59 -13.16 11.38
CA GLN A 200 11.82 -13.78 12.46
C GLN A 200 10.93 -14.90 11.90
N THR A 201 10.62 -15.89 12.74
CA THR A 201 9.67 -16.96 12.45
C THR A 201 8.60 -16.99 13.52
N GLY A 202 7.36 -17.31 13.14
CA GLY A 202 6.25 -17.39 14.09
C GLY A 202 4.88 -17.31 13.44
N ASP A 203 3.90 -16.96 14.25
CA ASP A 203 2.55 -16.66 13.79
C ASP A 203 2.55 -15.41 12.90
N ARG A 204 1.82 -15.45 11.80
CA ARG A 204 1.76 -14.39 10.78
C ARG A 204 1.38 -13.03 11.37
N GLU A 205 0.31 -12.98 12.15
CA GLU A 205 -0.19 -11.72 12.68
C GLU A 205 0.76 -11.14 13.75
N GLN A 206 1.36 -12.01 14.56
CA GLN A 206 2.35 -11.59 15.55
C GLN A 206 3.62 -11.04 14.89
N LEU A 207 4.06 -11.63 13.77
CA LEU A 207 5.19 -11.14 12.99
C LEU A 207 4.90 -9.76 12.37
N LEU A 208 3.71 -9.55 11.80
CA LEU A 208 3.29 -8.25 11.26
C LEU A 208 3.18 -7.20 12.37
N ASP A 209 2.66 -7.55 13.55
CA ASP A 209 2.63 -6.68 14.72
C ASP A 209 4.04 -6.31 15.21
N ALA A 210 4.97 -7.26 15.24
CA ALA A 210 6.35 -7.02 15.62
C ALA A 210 7.08 -6.12 14.61
N LEU A 211 6.84 -6.34 13.31
CA LEU A 211 7.38 -5.50 12.24
C LEU A 211 6.86 -4.06 12.38
N ALA A 212 5.55 -3.88 12.52
CA ALA A 212 4.95 -2.54 12.67
C ALA A 212 5.55 -1.78 13.86
N ARG A 213 5.65 -2.42 15.04
CA ARG A 213 6.30 -1.82 16.22
C ARG A 213 7.75 -1.43 15.97
N ARG A 214 8.50 -2.23 15.20
CA ARG A 214 9.90 -1.90 14.90
C ARG A 214 10.02 -0.76 13.90
N LEU A 215 9.17 -0.76 12.86
CA LEU A 215 9.10 0.34 11.89
C LEU A 215 8.79 1.67 12.57
N THR A 216 7.80 1.72 13.46
CA THR A 216 7.40 2.95 14.15
C THR A 216 8.42 3.41 15.19
N ARG A 217 9.24 2.50 15.73
CA ARG A 217 10.38 2.88 16.55
C ARG A 217 11.47 3.58 15.74
N ASN A 218 11.72 3.13 14.51
CA ASN A 218 12.73 3.72 13.61
C ASN A 218 12.20 4.96 12.87
N HIS A 219 10.90 4.99 12.60
CA HIS A 219 10.17 6.03 11.88
C HIS A 219 8.87 6.35 12.64
N PRO A 220 8.90 7.21 13.66
CA PRO A 220 7.73 7.54 14.44
C PRO A 220 6.55 7.99 13.58
N THR A 221 5.36 7.47 13.87
CA THR A 221 4.14 7.86 13.16
C THR A 221 3.77 9.30 13.42
N LEU A 222 3.20 9.94 12.41
CA LEU A 222 2.61 11.26 12.58
C LEU A 222 1.29 11.14 13.37
N PRO A 223 1.07 11.97 14.41
CA PRO A 223 -0.11 11.84 15.24
C PRO A 223 -1.37 12.33 14.52
N PHE A 224 -2.40 11.48 14.47
CA PHE A 224 -3.74 11.86 14.02
C PHE A 224 -4.76 10.94 14.69
N ALA A 225 -5.68 11.53 15.46
CA ALA A 225 -6.48 10.79 16.45
C ALA A 225 -7.47 9.77 15.85
N LYS A 226 -8.03 10.04 14.67
CA LYS A 226 -9.06 9.20 14.04
C LYS A 226 -8.90 9.23 12.52
N PRO A 227 -9.28 8.13 11.82
CA PRO A 227 -9.28 8.15 10.35
C PRO A 227 -10.26 9.20 9.82
N PRO A 228 -9.87 10.00 8.81
CA PRO A 228 -10.76 10.96 8.17
C PRO A 228 -12.00 10.32 7.56
N THR A 229 -13.14 11.04 7.64
CA THR A 229 -14.37 10.73 6.91
C THR A 229 -14.70 11.91 6.01
N GLY A 230 -15.15 11.66 4.78
CA GLY A 230 -15.40 12.78 3.86
C GLY A 230 -16.01 12.40 2.53
N TRP A 231 -15.88 13.33 1.61
CA TRP A 231 -16.31 13.21 0.23
C TRP A 231 -15.17 13.67 -0.71
N CYS A 232 -15.05 13.02 -1.87
CA CYS A 232 -14.03 13.29 -2.87
C CYS A 232 -14.67 13.49 -4.25
N SER A 233 -14.30 14.56 -4.94
CA SER A 233 -14.86 14.93 -6.24
C SER A 233 -14.40 14.05 -7.42
N TRP A 234 -13.33 13.26 -7.27
CA TRP A 234 -12.70 12.57 -8.39
C TRP A 234 -13.59 11.53 -9.07
N TYR A 235 -14.22 10.65 -8.29
CA TYR A 235 -14.94 9.49 -8.85
C TYR A 235 -16.31 9.82 -9.46
N CYS A 236 -16.83 11.02 -9.20
CA CYS A 236 -18.06 11.51 -9.78
C CYS A 236 -17.86 12.53 -10.90
N PHE A 237 -16.81 13.35 -10.84
CA PHE A 237 -16.63 14.45 -11.80
C PHE A 237 -15.28 14.41 -12.53
N GLY A 238 -14.26 13.73 -11.98
CA GLY A 238 -12.90 13.70 -12.51
C GLY A 238 -12.32 15.11 -12.64
N PRO A 239 -11.43 15.35 -13.63
CA PRO A 239 -10.76 16.64 -13.80
C PRO A 239 -11.69 17.73 -14.39
N ARG A 240 -12.98 17.45 -14.56
CA ARG A 240 -14.00 18.43 -14.99
C ARG A 240 -14.86 18.94 -13.83
N VAL A 241 -14.43 18.69 -12.60
CA VAL A 241 -15.11 19.20 -11.40
C VAL A 241 -15.23 20.72 -11.45
N THR A 242 -16.41 21.24 -11.03
CA THR A 242 -16.70 22.68 -10.98
C THR A 242 -17.00 23.13 -9.56
N ALA A 243 -16.87 24.42 -9.28
CA ALA A 243 -17.22 25.02 -8.01
C ALA A 243 -18.67 24.70 -7.61
N GLN A 244 -19.63 24.79 -8.54
CA GLN A 244 -21.04 24.53 -8.29
C GLN A 244 -21.28 23.07 -7.88
N GLN A 245 -20.67 22.11 -8.56
CA GLN A 245 -20.81 20.68 -8.21
C GLN A 245 -20.29 20.39 -6.80
N VAL A 246 -19.19 21.03 -6.37
CA VAL A 246 -18.69 20.90 -5.01
C VAL A 246 -19.69 21.48 -4.01
N LEU A 247 -20.23 22.67 -4.27
CA LEU A 247 -21.18 23.33 -3.38
C LEU A 247 -22.52 22.58 -3.29
N ASP A 248 -23.04 22.03 -4.38
CA ASP A 248 -24.26 21.23 -4.40
C ASP A 248 -24.10 19.95 -3.55
N ASN A 249 -22.96 19.27 -3.67
CA ASN A 249 -22.66 18.10 -2.83
C ASN A 249 -22.46 18.49 -1.36
N LEU A 250 -21.80 19.62 -1.08
CA LEU A 250 -21.67 20.16 0.27
C LEU A 250 -23.03 20.44 0.92
N ASP A 251 -23.96 21.04 0.17
CA ASP A 251 -25.34 21.30 0.62
C ASP A 251 -26.09 20.00 0.94
N PHE A 252 -25.91 18.98 0.10
CA PHE A 252 -26.51 17.67 0.33
C PHE A 252 -25.91 16.98 1.58
N ILE A 253 -24.58 17.01 1.71
CA ILE A 253 -23.84 16.41 2.84
C ILE A 253 -24.28 17.05 4.14
N ALA A 254 -24.36 18.39 4.19
CA ALA A 254 -24.73 19.11 5.39
C ALA A 254 -26.13 18.72 5.92
N ARG A 255 -27.05 18.43 5.03
CA ARG A 255 -28.43 18.03 5.39
C ARG A 255 -28.58 16.55 5.68
N ASN A 256 -27.85 15.67 5.00
CA ASN A 256 -28.15 14.25 4.94
C ASN A 256 -27.11 13.35 5.60
N VAL A 257 -25.80 13.71 5.54
CA VAL A 257 -24.68 12.91 6.04
C VAL A 257 -23.58 13.78 6.66
N PRO A 258 -23.90 14.59 7.69
CA PRO A 258 -22.97 15.54 8.28
C PRO A 258 -21.76 14.89 8.97
N GLY A 259 -21.72 13.55 9.03
CA GLY A 259 -20.57 12.77 9.48
C GLY A 259 -19.41 12.74 8.47
N LEU A 260 -19.64 13.06 7.20
CA LEU A 260 -18.58 13.25 6.19
C LEU A 260 -17.93 14.61 6.38
N LYS A 261 -16.85 14.66 7.18
CA LYS A 261 -16.27 15.93 7.66
C LYS A 261 -15.40 16.63 6.64
N TYR A 262 -14.60 15.89 5.86
CA TYR A 262 -13.68 16.44 4.89
C TYR A 262 -14.32 16.53 3.51
N ILE A 263 -14.27 17.70 2.87
CA ILE A 263 -14.76 17.92 1.51
C ILE A 263 -13.52 18.12 0.63
N GLN A 264 -13.19 17.08 -0.14
CA GLN A 264 -11.98 17.04 -0.94
C GLN A 264 -12.24 17.48 -2.38
N ILE A 265 -11.63 18.59 -2.77
CA ILE A 265 -11.50 19.00 -4.16
C ILE A 265 -10.28 18.27 -4.73
N ASP A 266 -10.51 17.35 -5.67
CA ASP A 266 -9.48 16.55 -6.33
C ASP A 266 -8.91 17.26 -7.57
N ASP A 267 -8.08 16.57 -8.36
CA ASP A 267 -7.46 17.08 -9.59
C ASP A 267 -8.48 17.73 -10.54
N GLY A 268 -8.19 18.93 -11.02
CA GLY A 268 -9.02 19.68 -11.97
C GLY A 268 -9.26 21.15 -11.63
N TYR A 269 -8.89 21.59 -10.42
CA TYR A 269 -9.04 23.00 -10.03
C TYR A 269 -7.92 23.90 -10.61
N GLN A 270 -6.72 23.35 -10.78
CA GLN A 270 -5.52 24.06 -11.24
C GLN A 270 -5.43 24.12 -12.78
N PRO A 271 -4.82 25.17 -13.36
CA PRO A 271 -4.64 25.29 -14.80
C PRO A 271 -3.57 24.34 -15.38
N ALA A 272 -2.48 24.10 -14.63
CA ALA A 272 -1.38 23.24 -15.03
C ALA A 272 -0.86 22.40 -13.86
N MET A 273 -0.25 21.23 -14.17
CA MET A 273 0.48 20.45 -13.18
C MET A 273 1.75 21.20 -12.78
N GLY A 274 1.88 21.56 -11.50
CA GLY A 274 2.96 22.38 -10.97
C GLY A 274 2.49 23.74 -10.45
N ASP A 275 1.46 24.35 -11.05
CA ASP A 275 0.95 25.68 -10.69
C ASP A 275 -0.16 25.57 -9.63
N TRP A 276 0.18 25.04 -8.46
CA TRP A 276 -0.79 24.60 -7.44
C TRP A 276 -1.52 25.75 -6.75
N LEU A 277 -0.99 26.97 -6.77
CA LEU A 277 -1.63 28.16 -6.20
C LEU A 277 -2.51 28.90 -7.20
N GLU A 278 -2.57 28.45 -8.44
CA GLU A 278 -3.42 29.03 -9.47
C GLU A 278 -4.74 28.26 -9.60
N THR A 279 -5.76 28.96 -10.07
CA THR A 279 -7.11 28.39 -10.21
C THR A 279 -7.58 28.49 -11.65
N GLY A 280 -8.05 27.34 -12.21
CA GLY A 280 -8.62 27.26 -13.54
C GLY A 280 -10.05 27.85 -13.65
N ALA A 281 -10.52 27.97 -14.89
CA ALA A 281 -11.83 28.56 -15.20
C ALA A 281 -13.03 27.82 -14.58
N ALA A 282 -12.93 26.50 -14.36
CA ALA A 282 -13.99 25.68 -13.77
C ALA A 282 -14.37 26.11 -12.34
N PHE A 283 -13.48 26.84 -11.66
CA PHE A 283 -13.71 27.44 -10.34
C PHE A 283 -13.82 28.98 -10.41
N GLY A 284 -14.03 29.54 -11.61
CA GLY A 284 -14.13 30.98 -11.79
C GLY A 284 -12.86 31.76 -11.36
N GLY A 285 -11.70 31.13 -11.41
CA GLY A 285 -10.43 31.68 -10.90
C GLY A 285 -10.34 31.73 -9.37
N ASN A 286 -11.22 31.07 -8.60
CA ASN A 286 -11.32 31.25 -7.16
C ASN A 286 -11.64 29.93 -6.40
N VAL A 287 -10.78 28.94 -6.44
CA VAL A 287 -10.91 27.74 -5.61
C VAL A 287 -10.87 28.05 -4.10
N GLN A 288 -10.13 29.10 -3.73
CA GLN A 288 -10.02 29.56 -2.33
C GLN A 288 -11.40 29.92 -1.76
N GLY A 289 -12.27 30.57 -2.55
CA GLY A 289 -13.62 30.93 -2.13
C GLY A 289 -14.47 29.71 -1.80
N VAL A 290 -14.35 28.64 -2.60
CA VAL A 290 -15.04 27.37 -2.35
C VAL A 290 -14.52 26.69 -1.07
N LEU A 291 -13.19 26.64 -0.88
CA LEU A 291 -12.59 26.07 0.33
C LEU A 291 -12.97 26.85 1.59
N LYS A 292 -13.01 28.19 1.52
CA LYS A 292 -13.48 29.03 2.63
C LYS A 292 -14.97 28.82 2.93
N GLU A 293 -15.80 28.61 1.92
CA GLU A 293 -17.23 28.31 2.10
C GLU A 293 -17.42 26.93 2.76
N ILE A 294 -16.63 25.92 2.39
CA ILE A 294 -16.60 24.61 3.08
C ILE A 294 -16.34 24.83 4.58
N LYS A 295 -15.30 25.59 4.94
CA LYS A 295 -14.94 25.87 6.34
C LYS A 295 -16.02 26.64 7.07
N LYS A 296 -16.61 27.66 6.44
CA LYS A 296 -17.70 28.46 6.99
C LYS A 296 -18.92 27.63 7.37
N ARG A 297 -19.21 26.56 6.61
CA ARG A 297 -20.31 25.62 6.89
C ARG A 297 -19.98 24.54 7.93
N GLY A 298 -18.81 24.61 8.57
CA GLY A 298 -18.40 23.71 9.65
C GLY A 298 -17.80 22.37 9.17
N PHE A 299 -17.38 22.31 7.90
CA PHE A 299 -16.66 21.19 7.31
C PHE A 299 -15.15 21.49 7.18
N GLU A 300 -14.36 20.46 6.92
CA GLU A 300 -12.92 20.58 6.79
C GLU A 300 -12.51 20.59 5.31
N PRO A 301 -11.89 21.69 4.81
CA PRO A 301 -11.45 21.78 3.44
C PRO A 301 -10.28 20.83 3.17
N ALA A 302 -10.39 20.03 2.11
CA ALA A 302 -9.36 19.12 1.65
C ALA A 302 -9.04 19.38 0.17
N ILE A 303 -7.78 19.28 -0.20
CA ILE A 303 -7.32 19.54 -1.56
C ILE A 303 -6.34 18.48 -2.05
N TRP A 304 -6.40 18.19 -3.35
CA TRP A 304 -5.45 17.35 -4.06
C TRP A 304 -4.32 18.18 -4.64
N ILE A 305 -3.09 17.70 -4.52
CA ILE A 305 -1.92 18.23 -5.23
C ILE A 305 -0.96 17.08 -5.58
N ALA A 306 -0.09 17.29 -6.58
CA ALA A 306 1.00 16.38 -6.92
C ALA A 306 2.34 17.14 -6.81
N PRO A 307 2.86 17.35 -5.59
CA PRO A 307 3.86 18.36 -5.30
C PRO A 307 5.19 18.16 -6.02
N PHE A 308 5.56 16.92 -6.31
CA PHE A 308 6.83 16.59 -6.94
C PHE A 308 6.85 16.71 -8.46
N ILE A 309 5.71 16.98 -9.13
CA ILE A 309 5.66 16.97 -10.59
C ILE A 309 5.24 18.33 -11.16
N ALA A 310 5.72 18.62 -12.36
CA ALA A 310 5.29 19.74 -13.17
C ALA A 310 5.19 19.31 -14.64
N GLU A 311 4.25 19.91 -15.38
CA GLU A 311 4.21 19.81 -16.84
C GLU A 311 5.06 20.89 -17.48
N GLU A 312 5.49 20.69 -18.73
CA GLU A 312 6.36 21.63 -19.46
C GLU A 312 5.76 23.04 -19.60
N LYS A 313 4.44 23.14 -19.62
CA LYS A 313 3.72 24.42 -19.77
C LYS A 313 3.48 25.16 -18.46
N SER A 314 3.81 24.57 -17.33
CA SER A 314 3.64 25.23 -16.03
C SER A 314 4.61 26.39 -15.86
N HIS A 315 4.18 27.41 -15.12
CA HIS A 315 5.03 28.55 -14.80
C HIS A 315 6.27 28.13 -14.01
N VAL A 316 6.12 27.20 -13.06
CA VAL A 316 7.25 26.71 -12.27
C VAL A 316 8.32 26.05 -13.14
N PHE A 317 7.94 25.28 -14.18
CA PHE A 317 8.91 24.70 -15.09
C PHE A 317 9.59 25.74 -15.97
N GLN A 318 8.83 26.68 -16.52
CA GLN A 318 9.35 27.68 -17.42
C GLN A 318 10.26 28.69 -16.71
N GLN A 319 9.97 29.01 -15.44
CA GLN A 319 10.72 30.01 -14.68
C GLN A 319 11.96 29.42 -13.98
N HIS A 320 11.90 28.13 -13.61
CA HIS A 320 12.90 27.49 -12.76
C HIS A 320 13.32 26.09 -13.28
N PRO A 321 13.82 25.97 -14.53
CA PRO A 321 14.25 24.67 -15.06
C PRO A 321 15.37 24.03 -14.22
N GLU A 322 16.17 24.81 -13.49
CA GLU A 322 17.23 24.35 -12.59
C GLU A 322 16.72 23.65 -11.31
N TRP A 323 15.44 23.77 -11.00
CA TRP A 323 14.82 23.12 -9.82
C TRP A 323 14.52 21.64 -10.01
N PHE A 324 14.66 21.17 -11.25
CA PHE A 324 14.24 19.81 -11.60
C PHE A 324 15.39 18.80 -11.50
N VAL A 325 15.04 17.53 -11.28
CA VAL A 325 15.96 16.41 -11.40
C VAL A 325 16.49 16.39 -12.83
N MET A 326 17.83 16.29 -13.01
CA MET A 326 18.49 16.36 -14.30
C MET A 326 18.77 14.98 -14.89
N ASP A 327 18.79 14.88 -16.20
CA ASP A 327 19.31 13.73 -16.94
C ASP A 327 20.86 13.73 -16.96
N GLU A 328 21.45 12.79 -17.68
CA GLU A 328 22.91 12.69 -17.84
C GLU A 328 23.54 13.88 -18.60
N ASN A 329 22.75 14.57 -19.42
CA ASN A 329 23.18 15.71 -20.24
C ASN A 329 22.96 17.06 -19.51
N GLY A 330 22.44 17.03 -18.26
CA GLY A 330 22.17 18.24 -17.48
C GLY A 330 20.90 18.98 -17.91
N LYS A 331 19.97 18.31 -18.58
CA LYS A 331 18.62 18.82 -18.89
C LYS A 331 17.60 18.23 -17.90
N PRO A 332 16.48 18.93 -17.64
CA PRO A 332 15.40 18.35 -16.83
C PRO A 332 14.98 16.97 -17.34
N LEU A 333 14.99 15.99 -16.45
CA LEU A 333 14.67 14.60 -16.76
C LEU A 333 13.20 14.45 -17.13
N ARG A 334 12.93 13.99 -18.34
CA ARG A 334 11.58 13.63 -18.78
C ARG A 334 11.18 12.29 -18.16
N SER A 335 10.06 12.28 -17.46
CA SER A 335 9.61 11.08 -16.74
C SER A 335 9.30 9.88 -17.64
N ASP A 336 8.92 10.08 -18.90
CA ASP A 336 8.62 9.01 -19.87
C ASP A 336 9.86 8.22 -20.34
N THR A 337 11.05 8.74 -20.14
CA THR A 337 12.30 8.02 -20.42
C THR A 337 12.56 6.91 -19.41
N VAL A 338 12.15 7.08 -18.16
CA VAL A 338 12.42 6.17 -17.04
C VAL A 338 11.17 5.57 -16.39
N THR A 339 9.96 6.03 -16.76
CA THR A 339 8.67 5.53 -16.29
C THR A 339 7.65 5.52 -17.44
N PHE A 340 6.35 5.34 -17.14
CA PHE A 340 5.29 5.53 -18.13
C PHE A 340 4.95 7.01 -18.42
N GLY A 341 5.60 7.96 -17.77
CA GLY A 341 5.53 9.39 -18.07
C GLY A 341 4.48 10.19 -17.30
N GLY A 342 3.47 9.56 -16.72
CA GLY A 342 2.35 10.21 -16.05
C GLY A 342 1.01 9.91 -16.74
N TRP A 343 -0.11 10.11 -16.03
CA TRP A 343 -1.45 9.72 -16.51
C TRP A 343 -2.22 10.86 -17.19
N ARG A 344 -1.82 12.12 -16.98
CA ARG A 344 -2.46 13.29 -17.56
C ARG A 344 -1.47 14.43 -17.75
N ARG A 345 -1.50 15.10 -18.88
CA ARG A 345 -0.60 16.22 -19.21
C ARG A 345 0.89 15.89 -19.10
N GLY A 346 1.22 14.60 -19.32
CA GLY A 346 2.62 14.17 -19.37
C GLY A 346 3.29 14.48 -20.71
N PRO A 347 4.61 14.24 -20.83
CA PRO A 347 5.47 13.74 -19.76
C PRO A 347 5.72 14.77 -18.66
N TRP A 348 5.86 14.31 -17.43
CA TRP A 348 6.14 15.18 -16.29
C TRP A 348 7.64 15.36 -16.09
N TYR A 349 7.96 16.45 -15.40
CA TYR A 349 9.28 16.75 -14.87
C TYR A 349 9.21 16.74 -13.35
N VAL A 350 10.34 16.42 -12.69
CA VAL A 350 10.35 16.14 -11.26
C VAL A 350 11.11 17.22 -10.50
N LEU A 351 10.45 17.90 -9.59
CA LEU A 351 11.06 18.83 -8.65
C LEU A 351 12.00 18.10 -7.71
N ASP A 352 13.25 18.58 -7.61
CA ASP A 352 14.31 17.94 -6.85
C ASP A 352 14.21 18.26 -5.35
N GLY A 353 13.79 17.27 -4.56
CA GLY A 353 13.67 17.42 -3.10
C GLY A 353 14.99 17.73 -2.36
N THR A 354 16.15 17.62 -3.02
CA THR A 354 17.44 18.02 -2.44
C THR A 354 17.79 19.49 -2.69
N HIS A 355 17.08 20.16 -3.63
CA HIS A 355 17.32 21.56 -3.97
C HIS A 355 16.72 22.49 -2.91
N PRO A 356 17.48 23.41 -2.29
CA PRO A 356 16.98 24.27 -1.22
C PRO A 356 15.78 25.13 -1.62
N GLU A 357 15.79 25.71 -2.83
CA GLU A 357 14.68 26.55 -3.31
C GLU A 357 13.42 25.71 -3.59
N VAL A 358 13.54 24.46 -4.01
CA VAL A 358 12.41 23.53 -4.15
C VAL A 358 11.81 23.22 -2.78
N GLN A 359 12.63 22.97 -1.77
CA GLN A 359 12.14 22.76 -0.40
C GLN A 359 11.38 24.00 0.10
N LYS A 360 11.92 25.20 -0.17
CA LYS A 360 11.24 26.45 0.17
C LYS A 360 9.92 26.60 -0.60
N HIS A 361 9.90 26.30 -1.89
CA HIS A 361 8.69 26.31 -2.70
C HIS A 361 7.61 25.37 -2.14
N PHE A 362 7.97 24.16 -1.74
CA PHE A 362 7.02 23.24 -1.09
C PHE A 362 6.45 23.81 0.20
N ILE A 363 7.30 24.41 1.05
CA ILE A 363 6.86 25.05 2.29
C ILE A 363 5.89 26.20 1.97
N ASP A 364 6.22 27.05 1.01
CA ASP A 364 5.42 28.24 0.66
C ASP A 364 4.04 27.83 0.11
N VAL A 365 3.99 26.86 -0.84
CA VAL A 365 2.74 26.36 -1.42
C VAL A 365 1.81 25.79 -0.34
N LEU A 366 2.30 24.87 0.49
CA LEU A 366 1.48 24.23 1.52
C LEU A 366 1.08 25.22 2.63
N THR A 367 1.96 26.16 2.98
CA THR A 367 1.67 27.20 3.98
C THR A 367 0.57 28.14 3.48
N THR A 368 0.62 28.57 2.22
CA THR A 368 -0.41 29.40 1.59
C THR A 368 -1.76 28.67 1.58
N MET A 369 -1.80 27.42 1.11
CA MET A 369 -3.03 26.63 1.11
C MET A 369 -3.59 26.45 2.53
N ARG A 370 -2.74 26.19 3.51
CA ARG A 370 -3.16 26.00 4.90
C ARG A 370 -3.64 27.30 5.54
N ARG A 371 -2.86 28.38 5.44
CA ARG A 371 -3.13 29.63 6.20
C ARG A 371 -4.13 30.53 5.50
N GLU A 372 -4.05 30.64 4.17
CA GLU A 372 -4.87 31.58 3.41
C GLU A 372 -6.13 30.93 2.83
N TRP A 373 -6.04 29.64 2.42
CA TRP A 373 -7.18 28.91 1.86
C TRP A 373 -7.95 28.12 2.91
N GLY A 374 -7.36 27.91 4.09
CA GLY A 374 -7.96 27.19 5.21
C GLY A 374 -7.92 25.66 5.09
N VAL A 375 -7.08 25.13 4.20
CA VAL A 375 -6.95 23.68 3.97
C VAL A 375 -6.41 22.99 5.22
N THR A 376 -7.06 21.89 5.59
CA THR A 376 -6.71 21.07 6.76
C THR A 376 -6.34 19.63 6.39
N TYR A 377 -6.54 19.24 5.12
CA TYR A 377 -6.18 17.93 4.60
C TYR A 377 -5.62 18.06 3.17
N PHE A 378 -4.44 17.48 2.95
CA PHE A 378 -3.72 17.46 1.68
C PHE A 378 -3.63 16.02 1.15
N LYS A 379 -4.30 15.72 0.03
CA LYS A 379 -4.05 14.48 -0.72
C LYS A 379 -2.88 14.73 -1.66
N LEU A 380 -1.73 14.14 -1.33
CA LEU A 380 -0.52 14.22 -2.14
C LEU A 380 -0.47 13.05 -3.10
N ASP A 381 -0.54 13.32 -4.39
CA ASP A 381 -0.47 12.30 -5.42
C ASP A 381 0.84 12.34 -6.21
N ALA A 382 1.08 11.35 -7.07
CA ALA A 382 2.31 11.24 -7.85
C ALA A 382 3.60 11.26 -6.99
N ASN A 383 3.52 10.90 -5.73
CA ASN A 383 4.67 10.99 -4.81
C ASN A 383 5.82 10.06 -5.18
N PHE A 384 5.57 8.99 -5.95
CA PHE A 384 6.62 8.14 -6.50
C PHE A 384 7.69 8.95 -7.24
N TRP A 385 7.28 9.98 -7.98
CA TRP A 385 8.20 10.79 -8.77
C TRP A 385 9.23 11.52 -7.92
N GLY A 386 8.92 11.90 -6.68
CA GLY A 386 9.89 12.44 -5.74
C GLY A 386 11.04 11.49 -5.38
N ALA A 387 10.85 10.18 -5.66
CA ALA A 387 11.87 9.14 -5.52
C ALA A 387 12.22 8.50 -6.87
N ILE A 388 12.20 9.29 -7.97
CA ILE A 388 12.45 8.81 -9.33
C ILE A 388 13.88 8.28 -9.47
N HIS A 389 14.02 7.18 -10.22
CA HIS A 389 15.33 6.64 -10.60
C HIS A 389 15.84 7.24 -11.92
N GLY A 390 17.11 7.05 -12.22
CA GLY A 390 17.71 7.45 -13.51
C GLY A 390 18.06 8.92 -13.63
N GLY A 391 17.82 9.74 -12.60
CA GLY A 391 18.14 11.16 -12.59
C GLY A 391 19.33 11.53 -11.72
N ARG A 392 19.79 12.78 -11.87
CA ARG A 392 20.84 13.42 -11.07
C ARG A 392 20.23 14.50 -10.20
N PHE A 393 20.45 14.40 -8.91
CA PHE A 393 19.99 15.38 -7.93
C PHE A 393 20.98 16.55 -7.78
N HIS A 394 20.48 17.69 -7.31
CA HIS A 394 21.27 18.87 -6.94
C HIS A 394 22.35 18.47 -5.92
N ASP A 395 21.98 17.77 -4.84
CA ASP A 395 22.94 17.10 -3.96
C ASP A 395 23.40 15.78 -4.59
N LYS A 396 24.58 15.81 -5.21
CA LYS A 396 25.18 14.66 -5.92
C LYS A 396 25.46 13.44 -5.02
N ARG A 397 25.48 13.62 -3.70
CA ARG A 397 25.69 12.53 -2.72
C ARG A 397 24.38 11.90 -2.25
N ALA A 398 23.27 12.58 -2.44
CA ALA A 398 21.96 12.08 -2.02
C ALA A 398 21.49 10.91 -2.88
N THR A 399 20.84 9.93 -2.26
CA THR A 399 20.05 8.93 -2.95
C THR A 399 18.66 9.47 -3.27
N ARG A 400 17.92 8.80 -4.15
CA ARG A 400 16.51 9.13 -4.43
C ARG A 400 15.62 9.03 -3.17
N ILE A 401 16.01 8.17 -2.23
CA ILE A 401 15.31 8.03 -0.94
C ILE A 401 15.51 9.29 -0.10
N GLU A 402 16.75 9.77 0.01
CA GLU A 402 17.05 11.03 0.72
C GLU A 402 16.38 12.23 0.04
N ALA A 403 16.38 12.30 -1.31
CA ALA A 403 15.70 13.35 -2.07
C ALA A 403 14.20 13.39 -1.76
N TYR A 404 13.52 12.25 -1.85
CA TYR A 404 12.11 12.13 -1.51
C TYR A 404 11.84 12.53 -0.04
N ARG A 405 12.60 11.99 0.89
CA ARG A 405 12.38 12.25 2.32
C ARG A 405 12.60 13.71 2.70
N ARG A 406 13.61 14.39 2.12
CA ARG A 406 13.85 15.84 2.31
C ARG A 406 12.70 16.67 1.72
N GLY A 407 12.22 16.33 0.51
CA GLY A 407 11.05 16.97 -0.09
C GLY A 407 9.78 16.80 0.75
N MET A 408 9.50 15.57 1.22
CA MET A 408 8.36 15.31 2.10
C MET A 408 8.46 16.04 3.45
N GLN A 409 9.66 16.18 4.01
CA GLN A 409 9.84 16.96 5.25
C GLN A 409 9.52 18.44 5.03
N ALA A 410 9.90 19.00 3.89
CA ALA A 410 9.54 20.37 3.52
C ALA A 410 8.01 20.54 3.36
N ILE A 411 7.37 19.57 2.69
CA ILE A 411 5.91 19.52 2.56
C ILE A 411 5.23 19.48 3.93
N LEU A 412 5.68 18.62 4.86
CA LEU A 412 5.14 18.55 6.21
C LEU A 412 5.33 19.86 6.99
N ASN A 413 6.46 20.53 6.83
CA ASN A 413 6.70 21.82 7.46
C ASN A 413 5.68 22.88 6.98
N GLY A 414 5.33 22.89 5.68
CA GLY A 414 4.29 23.76 5.14
C GLY A 414 2.87 23.36 5.54
N ALA A 415 2.57 22.06 5.50
CA ALA A 415 1.27 21.51 5.89
C ALA A 415 0.98 21.70 7.40
N GLY A 416 2.02 21.80 8.25
CA GLY A 416 1.88 22.02 9.68
C GLY A 416 1.08 20.92 10.37
N ASN A 417 -0.08 21.27 10.93
CA ASN A 417 -1.00 20.33 11.59
C ASN A 417 -2.05 19.72 10.65
N GLY A 418 -1.98 20.00 9.35
CA GLY A 418 -2.88 19.41 8.34
C GLY A 418 -2.63 17.92 8.15
N PHE A 419 -3.69 17.17 7.87
CA PHE A 419 -3.58 15.76 7.50
C PHE A 419 -2.91 15.62 6.12
N VAL A 420 -1.95 14.73 6.01
CA VAL A 420 -1.22 14.44 4.76
C VAL A 420 -1.48 12.99 4.38
N LEU A 421 -2.20 12.79 3.26
CA LEU A 421 -2.41 11.49 2.63
C LEU A 421 -1.39 11.28 1.52
N GLY A 422 -0.64 10.18 1.57
CA GLY A 422 0.20 9.73 0.46
C GLY A 422 -0.60 8.91 -0.54
N CYS A 423 -0.55 9.30 -1.82
CA CYS A 423 -1.10 8.54 -2.94
C CYS A 423 -0.01 8.36 -4.01
N ASN A 424 0.00 7.24 -4.74
CA ASN A 424 1.10 6.89 -5.64
C ASN A 424 2.48 7.12 -5.01
N HIS A 425 2.62 6.77 -3.74
CA HIS A 425 3.83 7.04 -2.96
C HIS A 425 4.73 5.81 -2.84
N PRO A 426 6.04 5.99 -2.68
CA PRO A 426 6.94 4.90 -2.32
C PRO A 426 6.69 4.51 -0.87
N ILE A 427 6.38 3.21 -0.61
CA ILE A 427 5.86 2.77 0.70
C ILE A 427 6.90 2.96 1.80
N TRP A 428 8.05 2.29 1.73
CA TRP A 428 9.08 2.36 2.77
C TRP A 428 9.69 3.76 2.94
N PRO A 429 10.01 4.49 1.85
CA PRO A 429 10.48 5.86 1.98
C PRO A 429 9.51 6.82 2.66
N SER A 430 8.20 6.53 2.66
CA SER A 430 7.16 7.37 3.28
C SER A 430 6.97 7.12 4.78
N LEU A 431 7.61 6.11 5.37
CA LEU A 431 7.52 5.82 6.81
C LEU A 431 7.86 7.05 7.66
N GLY A 432 6.92 7.44 8.54
CA GLY A 432 7.02 8.61 9.40
C GLY A 432 6.82 9.96 8.70
N LEU A 433 6.37 10.00 7.43
CA LEU A 433 6.22 11.22 6.63
C LEU A 433 4.80 11.44 6.07
N ILE A 434 3.86 10.56 6.36
CA ILE A 434 2.44 10.67 5.97
C ILE A 434 1.55 10.26 7.15
N HIS A 435 0.37 10.89 7.26
CA HIS A 435 -0.65 10.53 8.25
C HIS A 435 -1.56 9.42 7.74
N GLY A 436 -1.81 9.39 6.45
CA GLY A 436 -2.60 8.38 5.75
C GLY A 436 -1.90 7.85 4.53
N SER A 437 -2.20 6.60 4.17
CA SER A 437 -1.66 5.92 2.99
C SER A 437 -2.78 5.33 2.17
N ARG A 438 -2.88 5.71 0.90
CA ARG A 438 -3.68 4.98 -0.07
C ARG A 438 -3.20 3.53 -0.13
N SER A 439 -4.10 2.58 -0.01
CA SER A 439 -3.74 1.17 0.14
C SER A 439 -4.10 0.29 -1.07
N SER A 440 -4.76 0.85 -2.10
CA SER A 440 -5.12 0.12 -3.33
C SER A 440 -5.02 0.98 -4.57
N ASN A 441 -5.20 0.36 -5.74
CA ASN A 441 -5.47 1.04 -7.01
C ASN A 441 -6.75 1.89 -6.90
N ASP A 442 -6.92 2.82 -7.85
CA ASP A 442 -8.16 3.60 -7.97
C ASP A 442 -9.36 2.70 -8.14
N ILE A 443 -10.41 2.98 -7.38
CA ILE A 443 -11.69 2.30 -7.51
C ILE A 443 -12.35 2.64 -8.86
N LYS A 444 -13.10 1.69 -9.39
CA LYS A 444 -14.00 1.88 -10.54
C LYS A 444 -15.26 1.09 -10.28
N ARG A 445 -16.37 1.51 -10.90
CA ARG A 445 -17.68 0.84 -10.81
C ARG A 445 -17.70 -0.41 -11.70
N SER A 446 -16.93 -1.44 -11.30
CA SER A 446 -16.86 -2.75 -11.94
C SER A 446 -16.48 -3.82 -10.93
N TRP A 447 -16.97 -5.03 -11.10
CA TRP A 447 -16.64 -6.14 -10.20
C TRP A 447 -15.14 -6.41 -10.13
N ASP A 448 -14.47 -6.52 -11.29
CA ASP A 448 -13.03 -6.73 -11.35
C ASP A 448 -12.25 -5.74 -10.48
N ARG A 449 -12.67 -4.46 -10.49
CA ARG A 449 -12.03 -3.44 -9.67
C ARG A 449 -12.40 -3.56 -8.19
N PHE A 450 -13.64 -3.90 -7.87
CA PHE A 450 -14.04 -4.14 -6.48
C PHE A 450 -13.27 -5.30 -5.86
N GLU A 451 -13.12 -6.41 -6.60
CA GLU A 451 -12.34 -7.56 -6.15
C GLU A 451 -10.87 -7.22 -5.98
N THR A 452 -10.24 -6.62 -7.00
CA THR A 452 -8.81 -6.29 -6.99
C THR A 452 -8.46 -5.32 -5.86
N THR A 453 -9.24 -4.24 -5.69
CA THR A 453 -8.98 -3.26 -4.61
C THR A 453 -9.26 -3.85 -3.23
N ALA A 454 -10.28 -4.71 -3.09
CA ALA A 454 -10.52 -5.41 -1.83
C ALA A 454 -9.30 -6.26 -1.43
N ARG A 455 -8.77 -7.08 -2.34
CA ARG A 455 -7.58 -7.91 -2.08
C ARG A 455 -6.37 -7.06 -1.67
N GLN A 456 -6.11 -5.95 -2.36
CA GLN A 456 -5.02 -5.04 -2.02
C GLN A 456 -5.20 -4.40 -0.64
N ASN A 457 -6.37 -3.85 -0.36
CA ASN A 457 -6.70 -3.19 0.88
C ASN A 457 -6.61 -4.14 2.08
N LEU A 458 -7.31 -5.28 1.99
CA LEU A 458 -7.41 -6.24 3.09
C LEU A 458 -6.06 -6.89 3.42
N SER A 459 -5.21 -7.12 2.43
CA SER A 459 -3.83 -7.59 2.65
C SER A 459 -2.96 -6.58 3.39
N ARG A 460 -3.28 -5.28 3.32
CA ARG A 460 -2.59 -4.17 4.01
C ARG A 460 -3.24 -3.76 5.33
N ASN A 461 -4.28 -4.44 5.77
CA ASN A 461 -4.96 -4.14 7.03
C ASN A 461 -4.01 -4.07 8.24
N TRP A 462 -2.90 -4.81 8.21
CA TRP A 462 -1.88 -4.78 9.26
C TRP A 462 -1.20 -3.41 9.43
N GLN A 463 -1.27 -2.53 8.43
CA GLN A 463 -0.68 -1.18 8.47
C GLN A 463 -1.60 -0.17 9.16
N ASN A 464 -2.94 -0.39 9.08
CA ASN A 464 -3.95 0.55 9.56
C ASN A 464 -3.84 0.83 11.07
N GLY A 465 -3.78 2.10 11.45
CA GLY A 465 -3.66 2.54 12.85
C GLY A 465 -2.33 2.21 13.51
N ARG A 466 -1.38 1.60 12.77
CA ARG A 466 -0.04 1.25 13.26
C ARG A 466 1.06 2.07 12.59
N LEU A 467 1.06 2.16 11.26
CA LEU A 467 2.01 2.97 10.50
C LEU A 467 1.40 4.32 10.11
N TRP A 468 0.14 4.30 9.76
CA TRP A 468 -0.69 5.40 9.27
C TRP A 468 -2.16 4.96 9.27
N TRP A 469 -3.08 5.84 8.87
CA TRP A 469 -4.43 5.45 8.52
C TRP A 469 -4.48 4.96 7.07
N ASN A 470 -5.00 3.76 6.84
CA ASN A 470 -5.21 3.26 5.47
C ASN A 470 -6.35 4.04 4.80
N ASP A 471 -6.12 4.47 3.58
CA ASP A 471 -7.15 4.95 2.68
C ASP A 471 -7.49 3.83 1.67
N PRO A 472 -8.61 3.13 1.82
CA PRO A 472 -9.01 2.06 0.91
C PRO A 472 -9.49 2.58 -0.44
N ASP A 473 -9.36 3.86 -0.71
CA ASP A 473 -10.02 4.64 -1.73
C ASP A 473 -11.48 4.97 -1.40
N ALA A 474 -12.12 5.73 -2.28
CA ALA A 474 -13.49 6.18 -2.07
C ALA A 474 -14.48 5.02 -2.14
N ILE A 475 -15.48 5.05 -1.25
CA ILE A 475 -16.65 4.21 -1.42
C ILE A 475 -17.52 4.76 -2.56
N VAL A 476 -17.90 3.90 -3.50
CA VAL A 476 -18.78 4.20 -4.61
C VAL A 476 -20.00 3.27 -4.58
N LEU A 477 -21.19 3.84 -4.46
CA LEU A 477 -22.45 3.12 -4.27
C LEU A 477 -23.46 3.39 -5.40
N THR A 478 -23.05 4.08 -6.46
CA THR A 478 -23.87 4.37 -7.64
C THR A 478 -23.32 3.67 -8.88
N GLY A 479 -24.17 3.37 -9.86
CA GLY A 479 -23.82 2.67 -11.10
C GLY A 479 -24.64 1.40 -11.32
N ASP A 480 -24.26 0.60 -12.32
CA ASP A 480 -25.03 -0.54 -12.82
C ASP A 480 -24.62 -1.90 -12.21
N LEU A 481 -23.98 -1.89 -11.06
CA LEU A 481 -23.58 -3.10 -10.33
C LEU A 481 -24.77 -3.65 -9.51
N SER A 482 -24.70 -4.94 -9.18
CA SER A 482 -25.72 -5.59 -8.35
C SER A 482 -25.66 -5.13 -6.89
N GLU A 483 -26.76 -5.38 -6.13
CA GLU A 483 -26.81 -5.13 -4.68
C GLU A 483 -25.71 -5.91 -3.95
N GLU A 484 -25.46 -7.16 -4.36
CA GLU A 484 -24.45 -8.03 -3.79
C GLU A 484 -23.05 -7.45 -3.97
N GLU A 485 -22.73 -6.96 -5.16
CA GLU A 485 -21.44 -6.36 -5.47
C GLU A 485 -21.24 -5.05 -4.70
N PHE A 486 -22.27 -4.20 -4.54
CA PHE A 486 -22.16 -3.01 -3.68
C PHE A 486 -21.99 -3.38 -2.20
N ARG A 487 -22.66 -4.40 -1.69
CA ARG A 487 -22.45 -4.88 -0.32
C ARG A 487 -21.07 -5.46 -0.13
N PHE A 488 -20.54 -6.15 -1.14
CA PHE A 488 -19.16 -6.62 -1.12
C PHE A 488 -18.19 -5.43 -0.99
N HIS A 489 -18.34 -4.40 -1.84
CA HIS A 489 -17.49 -3.22 -1.79
C HIS A 489 -17.61 -2.48 -0.45
N ALA A 490 -18.81 -2.21 0.00
CA ALA A 490 -19.07 -1.57 1.28
C ALA A 490 -18.45 -2.34 2.47
N THR A 491 -18.60 -3.67 2.47
CA THR A 491 -17.99 -4.54 3.49
C THR A 491 -16.48 -4.52 3.42
N SER A 492 -15.88 -4.49 2.23
CA SER A 492 -14.41 -4.43 2.07
C SER A 492 -13.85 -3.12 2.62
N VAL A 493 -14.48 -1.99 2.33
CA VAL A 493 -14.11 -0.68 2.90
C VAL A 493 -14.26 -0.69 4.42
N TYR A 494 -15.40 -1.18 4.94
CA TYR A 494 -15.64 -1.29 6.39
C TYR A 494 -14.59 -2.13 7.11
N ALA A 495 -14.20 -3.27 6.52
CA ALA A 495 -13.22 -4.19 7.08
C ALA A 495 -11.80 -3.61 7.17
N THR A 496 -11.50 -2.51 6.46
CA THR A 496 -10.20 -1.82 6.60
C THR A 496 -10.10 -1.04 7.90
N GLY A 497 -11.23 -0.60 8.47
CA GLY A 497 -11.28 0.26 9.65
C GLY A 497 -10.60 1.61 9.45
N GLY A 498 -10.15 1.92 8.24
CA GLY A 498 -9.40 3.11 7.87
C GLY A 498 -10.28 4.30 7.51
N MET A 499 -9.78 5.13 6.58
CA MET A 499 -10.50 6.30 6.08
C MET A 499 -11.79 5.90 5.34
N LEU A 500 -12.77 6.81 5.34
CA LEU A 500 -14.05 6.62 4.64
C LEU A 500 -14.43 7.88 3.89
N LEU A 501 -14.17 7.92 2.58
CA LEU A 501 -14.58 9.02 1.71
C LEU A 501 -15.57 8.51 0.68
N SER A 502 -16.72 9.20 0.49
CA SER A 502 -17.65 8.91 -0.61
C SER A 502 -17.12 9.50 -1.92
N GLY A 503 -17.19 8.71 -3.00
CA GLY A 503 -16.83 9.13 -4.36
C GLY A 503 -18.04 9.31 -5.29
N ASP A 504 -19.25 9.39 -4.75
CA ASP A 504 -20.47 9.55 -5.53
C ASP A 504 -20.92 11.01 -5.63
N ASP A 505 -21.63 11.34 -6.72
CA ASP A 505 -22.47 12.54 -6.77
C ASP A 505 -23.67 12.31 -5.85
N LEU A 506 -23.52 12.77 -4.61
CA LEU A 506 -24.52 12.51 -3.56
C LEU A 506 -25.87 13.19 -3.84
N THR A 507 -25.91 14.18 -4.71
CA THR A 507 -27.18 14.80 -5.14
C THR A 507 -28.08 13.84 -5.93
N LYS A 508 -27.51 12.71 -6.40
CA LYS A 508 -28.20 11.69 -7.22
C LYS A 508 -28.27 10.31 -6.55
N ILE A 509 -27.80 10.20 -5.32
CA ILE A 509 -27.78 8.91 -4.60
C ILE A 509 -29.20 8.48 -4.22
N SER A 510 -29.55 7.20 -4.37
CA SER A 510 -30.82 6.67 -3.89
C SER A 510 -30.88 6.59 -2.37
N SER A 511 -32.10 6.56 -1.80
CA SER A 511 -32.31 6.45 -0.35
C SER A 511 -31.62 5.24 0.27
N ASP A 512 -31.68 4.08 -0.41
CA ASP A 512 -31.11 2.83 0.09
C ASP A 512 -29.59 2.88 0.11
N ARG A 513 -28.97 3.46 -0.91
CA ARG A 513 -27.50 3.68 -0.98
C ARG A 513 -27.03 4.71 0.02
N LEU A 514 -27.82 5.76 0.22
CA LEU A 514 -27.56 6.75 1.27
C LEU A 514 -27.58 6.12 2.66
N GLU A 515 -28.53 5.21 2.91
CA GLU A 515 -28.59 4.47 4.18
C GLU A 515 -27.40 3.52 4.35
N MET A 516 -26.94 2.86 3.28
CA MET A 516 -25.68 2.10 3.33
C MET A 516 -24.50 2.98 3.74
N LEU A 517 -24.37 4.16 3.14
CA LEU A 517 -23.30 5.11 3.47
C LEU A 517 -23.36 5.57 4.93
N ARG A 518 -24.58 5.83 5.45
CA ARG A 518 -24.79 6.20 6.86
C ARG A 518 -24.35 5.11 7.82
N LYS A 519 -24.69 3.85 7.54
CA LYS A 519 -24.33 2.70 8.39
C LYS A 519 -22.82 2.46 8.49
N LEU A 520 -22.05 2.86 7.50
CA LEU A 520 -20.58 2.72 7.53
C LEU A 520 -19.90 3.77 8.42
N GLN A 521 -20.65 4.77 8.93
CA GLN A 521 -20.09 5.86 9.72
C GLN A 521 -20.41 5.72 11.22
N PRO A 522 -19.43 6.04 12.08
CA PRO A 522 -18.01 6.27 11.78
C PRO A 522 -17.28 4.95 11.46
N PRO A 523 -16.11 5.00 10.80
CA PRO A 523 -15.28 3.81 10.63
C PRO A 523 -14.80 3.29 11.99
N THR A 524 -14.55 1.99 12.08
CA THR A 524 -14.19 1.32 13.33
C THR A 524 -12.84 1.73 13.90
N ALA A 525 -11.98 2.39 13.12
CA ALA A 525 -10.57 2.67 13.42
C ALA A 525 -9.71 1.41 13.69
N THR A 526 -10.33 0.23 13.62
CA THR A 526 -9.69 -1.07 13.81
C THR A 526 -9.89 -1.92 12.58
N ALA A 527 -8.80 -2.35 11.96
CA ALA A 527 -8.86 -3.19 10.77
C ALA A 527 -9.18 -4.64 11.11
N ALA A 528 -9.90 -5.31 10.22
CA ALA A 528 -10.14 -6.74 10.32
C ALA A 528 -8.82 -7.53 10.18
N ARG A 529 -8.64 -8.51 11.04
CA ARG A 529 -7.60 -9.55 10.92
C ARG A 529 -8.20 -10.75 10.26
N PHE A 530 -7.54 -11.30 9.26
CA PHE A 530 -8.04 -12.43 8.50
C PHE A 530 -7.48 -13.74 9.02
N ASP A 531 -8.33 -14.76 9.05
CA ASP A 531 -7.95 -16.09 9.52
C ASP A 531 -6.86 -16.71 8.63
N ASP A 532 -6.87 -16.39 7.33
CA ASP A 532 -5.85 -16.80 6.36
C ASP A 532 -5.73 -15.83 5.16
N ASP A 533 -4.79 -16.10 4.27
CA ASP A 533 -4.53 -15.30 3.06
C ASP A 533 -5.62 -15.42 1.97
N SER A 534 -6.65 -16.25 2.16
CA SER A 534 -7.81 -16.27 1.26
C SER A 534 -8.69 -15.03 1.41
N LEU A 535 -8.53 -14.30 2.51
CA LEU A 535 -9.27 -13.09 2.86
C LEU A 535 -10.80 -13.31 2.94
N ARG A 536 -11.23 -14.54 3.27
CA ARG A 536 -12.67 -14.87 3.31
C ARG A 536 -13.34 -14.55 4.64
N VAL A 537 -12.62 -14.65 5.75
CA VAL A 537 -13.14 -14.38 7.10
C VAL A 537 -12.23 -13.40 7.80
N GLY A 538 -12.73 -12.20 8.01
CA GLY A 538 -12.00 -11.13 8.72
C GLY A 538 -12.70 -10.75 10.02
N ARG A 539 -11.94 -10.51 11.10
CA ARG A 539 -12.42 -10.24 12.46
C ARG A 539 -11.97 -8.90 12.96
N VAL A 540 -12.91 -8.09 13.41
CA VAL A 540 -12.66 -6.81 14.10
C VAL A 540 -13.08 -6.99 15.56
N ASN A 541 -12.13 -6.93 16.48
CA ASN A 541 -12.40 -7.00 17.90
C ASN A 541 -12.60 -5.58 18.47
N LEU A 542 -13.77 -5.30 19.00
CA LEU A 542 -14.15 -4.02 19.61
C LEU A 542 -14.38 -4.14 21.13
N GLY A 543 -13.78 -5.13 21.78
CA GLY A 543 -13.89 -5.38 23.21
C GLY A 543 -15.13 -6.20 23.58
N GLU A 544 -16.25 -5.55 23.79
CA GLU A 544 -17.49 -6.23 24.22
C GLU A 544 -18.13 -7.10 23.12
N HIS A 545 -17.90 -6.76 21.87
CA HIS A 545 -18.40 -7.51 20.70
C HIS A 545 -17.34 -7.65 19.61
N GLU A 546 -17.48 -8.69 18.82
CA GLU A 546 -16.69 -8.97 17.64
C GLU A 546 -17.51 -8.71 16.39
N ILE A 547 -16.92 -8.11 15.38
CA ILE A 547 -17.50 -7.99 14.05
C ILE A 547 -16.78 -8.99 13.15
N VAL A 548 -17.54 -9.81 12.44
CA VAL A 548 -17.02 -10.77 11.47
C VAL A 548 -17.46 -10.36 10.07
N CYS A 549 -16.49 -10.07 9.22
CA CYS A 549 -16.70 -9.77 7.81
C CYS A 549 -16.42 -11.04 6.99
N VAL A 550 -17.42 -11.52 6.26
CA VAL A 550 -17.32 -12.76 5.48
C VAL A 550 -17.46 -12.42 4.00
N PHE A 551 -16.54 -12.92 3.17
CA PHE A 551 -16.42 -12.57 1.74
C PHE A 551 -16.53 -13.79 0.85
N ASN A 552 -17.44 -13.77 -0.12
CA ASN A 552 -17.47 -14.67 -1.24
C ASN A 552 -16.93 -13.99 -2.50
N PHE A 553 -15.70 -14.30 -2.87
CA PHE A 553 -15.04 -13.82 -4.08
C PHE A 553 -15.39 -14.65 -5.33
N GLN A 554 -16.14 -15.76 -5.17
CA GLN A 554 -16.37 -16.73 -6.24
C GLN A 554 -17.54 -16.31 -7.15
N GLU A 555 -17.55 -16.88 -8.36
CA GLU A 555 -18.64 -16.71 -9.33
C GLU A 555 -19.85 -17.62 -9.05
N ALA A 556 -19.85 -18.34 -7.94
CA ALA A 556 -20.92 -19.23 -7.50
C ALA A 556 -21.26 -18.99 -6.02
N PRO A 557 -22.49 -19.33 -5.58
CA PRO A 557 -22.83 -19.33 -4.17
C PRO A 557 -21.90 -20.24 -3.36
N GLN A 558 -21.61 -19.84 -2.12
CA GLN A 558 -20.73 -20.56 -1.20
C GLN A 558 -21.33 -20.63 0.19
N THR A 559 -21.12 -21.75 0.89
CA THR A 559 -21.27 -21.81 2.34
C THR A 559 -19.91 -21.56 2.97
N LEU A 560 -19.83 -20.56 3.85
CA LEU A 560 -18.63 -20.22 4.59
C LEU A 560 -18.88 -20.40 6.08
N SER A 561 -17.91 -20.93 6.80
CA SER A 561 -18.02 -21.16 8.24
C SER A 561 -16.86 -20.51 8.98
N PHE A 562 -17.12 -20.12 10.22
CA PHE A 562 -16.10 -19.63 11.14
C PHE A 562 -16.42 -20.01 12.58
N LYS A 563 -15.40 -20.15 13.40
CA LYS A 563 -15.56 -20.45 14.82
C LYS A 563 -15.84 -19.16 15.60
N LEU A 564 -16.92 -19.16 16.39
CA LEU A 564 -17.19 -18.10 17.36
C LEU A 564 -16.21 -18.22 18.55
N ASN A 565 -15.66 -17.10 18.98
CA ASN A 565 -14.73 -17.05 20.11
C ASN A 565 -15.44 -17.32 21.47
N ARG A 566 -16.74 -17.05 21.53
CA ARG A 566 -17.62 -17.28 22.69
C ARG A 566 -19.06 -17.52 22.23
N LYS A 567 -19.93 -17.97 23.14
CA LYS A 567 -21.38 -17.98 22.89
C LYS A 567 -21.85 -16.56 22.67
N SER A 568 -22.48 -16.28 21.52
CA SER A 568 -22.83 -14.93 21.08
C SER A 568 -24.19 -14.87 20.40
N THR A 569 -24.89 -13.76 20.56
CA THR A 569 -25.98 -13.39 19.66
C THR A 569 -25.39 -12.89 18.37
N VAL A 570 -25.74 -13.54 17.25
CA VAL A 570 -25.28 -13.12 15.92
C VAL A 570 -26.35 -12.24 15.26
N THR A 571 -25.97 -11.04 14.83
CA THR A 571 -26.87 -10.08 14.17
C THR A 571 -26.31 -9.68 12.82
N ASP A 572 -27.14 -9.65 11.79
CA ASP A 572 -26.78 -9.12 10.48
C ASP A 572 -26.70 -7.59 10.54
N PHE A 573 -25.56 -7.03 10.20
CA PHE A 573 -25.29 -5.59 10.27
C PHE A 573 -26.20 -4.75 9.36
N TRP A 574 -26.45 -5.24 8.15
CA TRP A 574 -27.21 -4.46 7.15
C TRP A 574 -28.70 -4.41 7.46
N SER A 575 -29.30 -5.52 7.83
CA SER A 575 -30.73 -5.60 8.15
C SER A 575 -31.04 -5.32 9.61
N GLY A 576 -30.07 -5.49 10.52
CA GLY A 576 -30.29 -5.48 11.97
C GLY A 576 -31.01 -6.73 12.49
N GLN A 577 -31.24 -7.74 11.64
CA GLN A 577 -31.94 -8.96 12.01
C GLN A 577 -31.06 -9.84 12.91
N SER A 578 -31.64 -10.29 14.04
CA SER A 578 -30.99 -11.33 14.87
C SER A 578 -31.05 -12.67 14.15
N LEU A 579 -29.92 -13.32 14.05
CA LEU A 579 -29.77 -14.69 13.52
C LEU A 579 -29.79 -15.75 14.62
N GLY A 580 -30.01 -15.35 15.87
CA GLY A 580 -30.08 -16.23 17.02
C GLY A 580 -28.79 -16.25 17.87
N VAL A 581 -28.82 -17.10 18.90
CA VAL A 581 -27.69 -17.32 19.82
C VAL A 581 -26.96 -18.58 19.43
N HIS A 582 -25.68 -18.46 19.15
CA HIS A 582 -24.82 -19.52 18.64
C HIS A 582 -23.56 -19.72 19.48
N SER A 583 -22.96 -20.91 19.39
CA SER A 583 -21.67 -21.25 19.99
C SER A 583 -20.94 -22.26 19.10
N GLY A 584 -19.63 -22.28 19.14
CA GLY A 584 -18.82 -23.14 18.29
C GLY A 584 -18.72 -22.64 16.86
N VAL A 585 -19.02 -23.47 15.87
CA VAL A 585 -18.95 -23.07 14.44
C VAL A 585 -20.27 -22.44 14.03
N PHE A 586 -20.18 -21.27 13.39
CA PHE A 586 -21.29 -20.57 12.75
C PHE A 586 -21.16 -20.72 11.23
N GLU A 587 -22.24 -21.10 10.57
CA GLU A 587 -22.28 -21.26 9.11
C GLU A 587 -23.10 -20.14 8.47
N VAL A 588 -22.54 -19.54 7.43
CA VAL A 588 -23.22 -18.59 6.54
C VAL A 588 -23.53 -19.36 5.26
N ASN A 589 -24.75 -19.88 5.20
CA ASN A 589 -25.18 -20.71 4.08
C ASN A 589 -25.56 -19.86 2.86
N ASP A 590 -25.38 -20.43 1.68
CA ASP A 590 -25.84 -19.92 0.39
C ASP A 590 -25.50 -18.44 0.15
N MET A 591 -24.28 -18.00 0.58
CA MET A 591 -23.81 -16.67 0.27
C MET A 591 -23.78 -16.48 -1.26
N PRO A 592 -24.49 -15.50 -1.81
CA PRO A 592 -24.47 -15.23 -3.24
C PRO A 592 -23.05 -15.07 -3.78
N LYS A 593 -22.88 -15.25 -5.09
CA LYS A 593 -21.63 -14.88 -5.76
C LYS A 593 -21.31 -13.41 -5.55
N ARG A 594 -20.02 -13.07 -5.50
CA ARG A 594 -19.54 -11.66 -5.42
C ARG A 594 -20.17 -10.87 -4.27
N PHE A 595 -20.32 -11.49 -3.11
CA PHE A 595 -21.06 -10.95 -1.98
C PHE A 595 -20.21 -10.94 -0.70
N ALA A 596 -20.50 -10.01 0.17
CA ALA A 596 -19.94 -10.01 1.51
C ALA A 596 -21.00 -9.68 2.57
N ARG A 597 -20.75 -10.17 3.79
CA ARG A 597 -21.64 -10.00 4.93
C ARG A 597 -20.89 -9.50 6.14
N ILE A 598 -21.49 -8.58 6.87
CA ILE A 598 -20.98 -8.12 8.17
C ILE A 598 -21.90 -8.69 9.25
N LEU A 599 -21.31 -9.40 10.22
CA LEU A 599 -22.02 -10.01 11.34
C LEU A 599 -21.50 -9.43 12.65
N ILE A 600 -22.40 -8.99 13.51
CA ILE A 600 -22.10 -8.53 14.87
C ILE A 600 -22.31 -9.71 15.81
N CYS A 601 -21.27 -10.11 16.54
CA CYS A 601 -21.27 -11.23 17.49
C CYS A 601 -21.08 -10.65 18.90
N ALA A 602 -22.20 -10.49 19.64
CA ALA A 602 -22.24 -9.88 20.96
C ALA A 602 -22.56 -10.88 22.09
#